data_f8eecb182348db5ab4f23d54b69f50ca
#
_entry.id   f8eecb182348db5ab4f23d54b69f50ca
#
_cell.length_a   1.000
_cell.length_b   1.000
_cell.length_c   1.000
_cell.angle_alpha   90.00
_cell.angle_beta   90.00
_cell.angle_gamma   90.00
#
_symmetry.space_group_name_H-M   'P 1'
#
loop_
_entity.id
_entity.type
_entity.pdbx_description
1 polymer ?
#
loop_
_entity_poly.entity_id
_entity_poly.type
_entity_poly.pdbx_seq_one_letter_code
_entity_poly.pdbx_strand_id
1 'polypeptide(L)'
;MSEAGEGSGHGCGCPAGERSTRRTFLTAMSVLGLDLAAEAIPAWAEPASERPKEGDVFVAIDADKPDALEPKDIPVGGPPVLAWPMDPSSNTVRKESRLNRVLLLHLDPSTLVGSTKDRAAEGIVAYSAICPHAGCEVNGWLADQQILECSCHYSHYNPREAAAVIDGPATRSLAALPLKIVEGKLAVAKPFTGRVGIVPT
;
A
#
# COMPACT_ATOMS: atom_id res chain seq x y z
N MET A 1 75.59 -0.72 -27.13
CA MET A 1 75.57 0.68 -27.57
C MET A 1 74.41 1.25 -26.85
N SER A 2 74.64 1.82 -25.66
CA SER A 2 74.78 3.30 -25.43
C SER A 2 73.40 3.93 -25.55
N GLU A 3 72.82 4.69 -24.63
CA GLU A 3 73.38 5.52 -23.56
C GLU A 3 72.34 5.88 -22.52
N ALA A 4 72.78 6.27 -21.38
CA ALA A 4 72.07 6.78 -20.23
C ALA A 4 71.55 8.23 -20.47
N GLY A 5 70.50 8.58 -19.76
CA GLY A 5 69.98 9.93 -19.63
C GLY A 5 69.48 10.20 -18.23
N GLU A 6 70.33 10.77 -17.38
CA GLU A 6 70.00 11.33 -16.06
C GLU A 6 69.14 12.60 -16.22
N GLY A 7 68.19 12.82 -15.31
CA GLY A 7 67.43 14.06 -15.28
C GLY A 7 66.68 14.29 -13.96
N SER A 8 67.39 14.77 -12.99
CA SER A 8 67.03 15.89 -12.10
C SER A 8 65.72 15.87 -11.32
N GLY A 9 65.84 15.64 -10.02
CA GLY A 9 64.81 15.84 -9.05
C GLY A 9 64.42 17.31 -8.85
N HIS A 10 63.13 17.55 -8.69
CA HIS A 10 62.59 18.75 -8.06
C HIS A 10 61.66 18.31 -6.94
N GLY A 11 62.12 18.45 -5.71
CA GLY A 11 61.33 18.31 -4.51
C GLY A 11 60.32 19.46 -4.40
N CYS A 12 59.05 19.15 -4.43
CA CYS A 12 58.00 20.04 -3.96
C CYS A 12 57.73 19.79 -2.50
N GLY A 13 58.22 20.68 -1.65
CA GLY A 13 57.86 20.74 -0.23
C GLY A 13 56.42 21.14 -0.07
N CYS A 14 55.60 20.21 0.42
CA CYS A 14 54.27 20.53 0.89
C CYS A 14 54.37 21.12 2.31
N PRO A 15 53.77 22.29 2.59
CA PRO A 15 53.70 22.80 3.95
C PRO A 15 52.74 21.92 4.76
N ALA A 16 53.15 21.58 5.99
CA ALA A 16 52.35 20.86 6.96
C ALA A 16 51.03 21.64 7.25
N GLY A 17 49.92 21.11 6.77
CA GLY A 17 48.60 21.62 7.12
C GLY A 17 48.26 21.37 8.58
N GLU A 18 48.03 22.43 9.30
CA GLU A 18 47.52 22.42 10.66
C GLU A 18 46.25 21.56 10.74
N ARG A 19 46.26 20.60 11.64
CA ARG A 19 45.07 19.84 12.03
C ARG A 19 44.16 20.77 12.82
N SER A 20 43.22 21.42 12.14
CA SER A 20 42.09 22.10 12.77
C SER A 20 41.26 21.06 13.52
N THR A 21 41.41 21.04 14.84
CA THR A 21 40.62 20.20 15.73
C THR A 21 39.18 20.70 15.74
N ARG A 22 38.26 19.87 15.23
CA ARG A 22 36.80 20.09 15.22
C ARG A 22 36.15 20.31 16.60
N ARG A 23 36.97 20.54 17.65
CA ARG A 23 36.49 20.72 19.03
C ARG A 23 36.26 22.19 19.43
N THR A 24 36.69 23.17 18.66
CA THR A 24 36.57 24.57 19.05
C THR A 24 35.30 25.26 18.52
N PHE A 25 34.49 24.62 17.67
CA PHE A 25 33.25 25.22 17.13
C PHE A 25 31.99 24.95 17.99
N LEU A 26 32.08 24.06 18.98
CA LEU A 26 30.87 23.72 19.77
C LEU A 26 30.71 24.56 21.06
N THR A 27 31.68 25.41 21.39
CA THR A 27 31.65 26.20 22.63
C THR A 27 31.21 27.67 22.43
N ALA A 28 31.03 28.12 21.21
CA ALA A 28 30.67 29.52 20.91
C ALA A 28 29.17 29.75 20.66
N MET A 29 28.32 28.71 20.66
CA MET A 29 26.87 28.83 20.40
C MET A 29 25.98 28.73 21.64
N SER A 30 26.57 28.69 22.84
CA SER A 30 25.82 28.56 24.11
C SER A 30 25.38 29.88 24.75
N VAL A 31 25.49 31.02 24.09
CA VAL A 31 25.22 32.34 24.70
C VAL A 31 24.11 33.12 24.04
N LEU A 32 23.58 32.65 22.93
CA LEU A 32 22.33 33.25 22.34
C LEU A 32 21.25 32.17 22.49
N GLY A 33 20.41 32.32 23.50
CA GLY A 33 19.23 31.46 23.76
C GLY A 33 18.23 31.46 22.59
N LEU A 34 18.67 30.86 21.47
CA LEU A 34 17.78 30.36 20.43
C LEU A 34 17.56 28.88 20.79
N ASP A 35 16.54 28.63 21.63
CA ASP A 35 15.81 27.39 21.61
C ASP A 35 15.32 27.20 20.18
N LEU A 36 16.14 26.55 19.35
CA LEU A 36 15.65 25.83 18.18
C LEU A 36 14.82 24.69 18.77
N ALA A 37 13.56 25.01 19.13
CA ALA A 37 12.54 24.00 19.21
C ALA A 37 12.67 23.23 17.89
N ALA A 38 13.25 22.03 17.95
CA ALA A 38 13.10 21.05 16.89
C ALA A 38 11.57 20.88 16.79
N GLU A 39 10.95 21.61 15.88
CA GLU A 39 9.58 21.39 15.51
C GLU A 39 9.54 19.94 15.07
N ALA A 40 9.08 19.08 15.97
CA ALA A 40 8.79 17.71 15.66
C ALA A 40 7.83 17.77 14.47
N ILE A 41 8.29 17.34 13.30
CA ILE A 41 7.43 17.18 12.14
C ILE A 41 6.26 16.34 12.65
N PRO A 42 5.06 16.90 12.69
CA PRO A 42 3.95 16.19 13.30
C PRO A 42 3.75 14.89 12.55
N ALA A 43 3.52 13.81 13.30
CA ALA A 43 3.39 12.42 12.80
C ALA A 43 2.23 12.20 11.80
N TRP A 44 1.56 13.28 11.37
CA TRP A 44 0.49 13.26 10.37
C TRP A 44 0.99 13.43 8.92
N ALA A 45 2.30 13.50 8.68
CA ALA A 45 2.85 13.88 7.37
C ALA A 45 2.60 12.85 6.24
N GLU A 46 2.19 11.59 6.51
CA GLU A 46 1.91 10.61 5.43
C GLU A 46 0.74 9.65 5.69
N PRO A 47 -0.45 10.08 6.17
CA PRO A 47 -1.55 9.14 6.41
C PRO A 47 -2.13 8.54 5.12
N ALA A 48 -2.02 9.22 3.98
CA ALA A 48 -2.64 8.79 2.73
C ALA A 48 -1.90 7.64 2.00
N SER A 49 -0.60 7.47 2.26
CA SER A 49 0.21 6.36 1.70
C SER A 49 0.20 5.10 2.58
N GLU A 50 -0.23 5.23 3.83
CA GLU A 50 -0.29 4.12 4.77
C GLU A 50 -1.23 3.00 4.31
N ARG A 51 -0.91 1.77 4.73
CA ARG A 51 -1.78 0.62 4.48
C ARG A 51 -3.11 0.74 5.23
N PRO A 52 -4.17 0.07 4.72
CA PRO A 52 -5.45 0.00 5.42
C PRO A 52 -5.27 -0.46 6.86
N LYS A 53 -5.91 0.24 7.79
CA LYS A 53 -5.89 -0.03 9.23
C LYS A 53 -7.26 -0.50 9.71
N GLU A 54 -7.28 -1.19 10.83
CA GLU A 54 -8.55 -1.50 11.50
C GLU A 54 -9.34 -0.23 11.79
N GLY A 55 -10.63 -0.25 11.44
CA GLY A 55 -11.54 0.88 11.60
C GLY A 55 -11.59 1.83 10.40
N ASP A 56 -10.69 1.74 9.42
CA ASP A 56 -10.85 2.47 8.16
C ASP A 56 -12.16 2.05 7.50
N VAL A 57 -12.91 3.01 6.98
CA VAL A 57 -14.10 2.80 6.15
C VAL A 57 -13.75 2.81 4.67
N PHE A 58 -14.69 2.50 3.79
CA PHE A 58 -14.43 2.49 2.35
C PHE A 58 -15.17 3.63 1.66
N VAL A 59 -14.54 4.21 0.64
CA VAL A 59 -15.14 5.21 -0.26
C VAL A 59 -14.95 4.74 -1.70
N ALA A 60 -15.95 4.93 -2.55
CA ALA A 60 -15.83 4.53 -3.96
C ALA A 60 -14.78 5.39 -4.67
N ILE A 61 -14.05 4.78 -5.62
CA ILE A 61 -12.96 5.47 -6.34
C ILE A 61 -13.49 6.65 -7.15
N ASP A 62 -14.65 6.50 -7.77
CA ASP A 62 -15.23 7.48 -8.70
C ASP A 62 -16.24 8.42 -8.04
N ALA A 63 -16.33 8.43 -6.70
CA ALA A 63 -17.25 9.30 -5.99
C ALA A 63 -16.73 10.75 -5.95
N ASP A 64 -17.60 11.70 -6.28
CA ASP A 64 -17.30 13.14 -6.16
C ASP A 64 -17.02 13.55 -4.71
N LYS A 65 -17.63 12.84 -3.77
CA LYS A 65 -17.44 13.03 -2.32
C LYS A 65 -17.03 11.71 -1.67
N PRO A 66 -16.15 11.74 -0.68
CA PRO A 66 -15.69 10.55 0.02
C PRO A 66 -16.72 10.08 1.07
N ASP A 67 -17.94 9.75 0.63
CA ASP A 67 -18.96 9.19 1.51
C ASP A 67 -18.65 7.71 1.79
N ALA A 68 -18.75 7.32 3.07
CA ALA A 68 -18.45 5.96 3.48
C ALA A 68 -19.52 4.98 2.97
N LEU A 69 -19.06 3.91 2.29
CA LEU A 69 -19.92 2.87 1.73
C LEU A 69 -20.62 2.05 2.82
N GLU A 70 -21.89 1.80 2.56
CA GLU A 70 -22.74 0.90 3.33
C GLU A 70 -22.93 -0.43 2.57
N PRO A 71 -23.38 -1.52 3.24
CA PRO A 71 -23.64 -2.80 2.56
C PRO A 71 -24.57 -2.69 1.34
N LYS A 72 -25.56 -1.82 1.41
CA LYS A 72 -26.54 -1.59 0.32
C LYS A 72 -25.94 -0.99 -0.96
N ASP A 73 -24.77 -0.35 -0.85
CA ASP A 73 -24.09 0.30 -1.96
C ASP A 73 -23.29 -0.71 -2.80
N ILE A 74 -23.14 -1.95 -2.31
CA ILE A 74 -22.43 -3.01 -3.01
C ILE A 74 -23.46 -3.92 -3.71
N PRO A 75 -23.46 -3.98 -5.06
CA PRO A 75 -24.43 -4.77 -5.82
C PRO A 75 -24.35 -6.26 -5.47
N VAL A 76 -25.49 -6.86 -5.13
CA VAL A 76 -25.58 -8.30 -4.88
C VAL A 76 -25.30 -9.08 -6.16
N GLY A 77 -24.33 -10.00 -6.08
CA GLY A 77 -23.89 -10.78 -7.25
C GLY A 77 -22.91 -10.05 -8.17
N GLY A 78 -22.43 -8.88 -7.79
CA GLY A 78 -21.51 -8.04 -8.57
C GLY A 78 -22.19 -7.12 -9.59
N PRO A 79 -21.45 -6.28 -10.32
CA PRO A 79 -19.98 -6.25 -10.42
C PRO A 79 -19.29 -5.75 -9.13
N PRO A 80 -17.98 -5.99 -8.99
CA PRO A 80 -17.21 -5.48 -7.86
C PRO A 80 -17.20 -3.95 -7.83
N VAL A 81 -17.27 -3.37 -6.63
CA VAL A 81 -17.06 -1.94 -6.40
C VAL A 81 -15.59 -1.71 -6.07
N LEU A 82 -14.93 -0.85 -6.83
CA LEU A 82 -13.55 -0.44 -6.57
C LEU A 82 -13.55 0.70 -5.56
N ALA A 83 -12.79 0.55 -4.48
CA ALA A 83 -12.83 1.46 -3.35
C ALA A 83 -11.43 1.78 -2.78
N TRP A 84 -11.36 2.91 -2.08
CA TRP A 84 -10.23 3.28 -1.24
C TRP A 84 -10.61 3.16 0.24
N PRO A 85 -9.70 2.67 1.10
CA PRO A 85 -9.84 2.84 2.54
C PRO A 85 -9.69 4.31 2.94
N MET A 86 -10.44 4.73 3.93
CA MET A 86 -10.42 6.09 4.49
C MET A 86 -10.43 6.03 6.00
N ASP A 87 -9.56 6.77 6.63
CA ASP A 87 -9.59 7.00 8.07
C ASP A 87 -10.77 7.93 8.41
N PRO A 88 -11.81 7.43 9.13
CA PRO A 88 -13.00 8.22 9.42
C PRO A 88 -12.74 9.35 10.41
N SER A 89 -11.68 9.29 11.22
CA SER A 89 -11.36 10.31 12.22
C SER A 89 -10.77 11.57 11.61
N SER A 90 -9.99 11.41 10.54
CA SER A 90 -9.32 12.51 9.82
C SER A 90 -9.90 12.79 8.44
N ASN A 91 -10.86 11.96 7.98
CA ASN A 91 -11.35 11.92 6.60
C ASN A 91 -10.23 11.76 5.55
N THR A 92 -9.14 11.11 5.93
CA THR A 92 -8.00 10.90 5.05
C THR A 92 -8.19 9.65 4.20
N VAL A 93 -8.40 9.82 2.90
CA VAL A 93 -8.47 8.72 1.93
C VAL A 93 -7.05 8.22 1.64
N ARG A 94 -6.80 6.92 1.80
CA ARG A 94 -5.48 6.30 1.59
C ARG A 94 -5.20 6.01 0.11
N LYS A 95 -5.26 7.04 -0.74
CA LYS A 95 -5.17 6.94 -2.20
C LYS A 95 -3.77 7.11 -2.78
N GLU A 96 -2.78 7.54 -2.00
CA GLU A 96 -1.41 7.81 -2.48
C GLU A 96 -0.67 6.52 -2.90
N SER A 97 -1.11 5.36 -2.40
CA SER A 97 -0.60 4.08 -2.83
C SER A 97 -1.67 3.26 -3.55
N ARG A 98 -1.46 2.97 -4.84
CA ARG A 98 -2.34 2.08 -5.62
C ARG A 98 -2.52 0.69 -4.97
N LEU A 99 -1.57 0.28 -4.13
CA LEU A 99 -1.63 -0.99 -3.41
C LEU A 99 -2.72 -1.01 -2.31
N ASN A 100 -3.36 0.12 -2.06
CA ASN A 100 -4.49 0.23 -1.13
C ASN A 100 -5.85 0.06 -1.82
N ARG A 101 -5.88 -0.05 -3.16
CA ARG A 101 -7.12 -0.30 -3.90
C ARG A 101 -7.74 -1.63 -3.53
N VAL A 102 -9.03 -1.63 -3.28
CA VAL A 102 -9.80 -2.78 -2.81
C VAL A 102 -10.99 -3.01 -3.74
N LEU A 103 -11.25 -4.27 -4.05
CA LEU A 103 -12.48 -4.75 -4.70
C LEU A 103 -13.43 -5.22 -3.61
N LEU A 104 -14.61 -4.63 -3.56
CA LEU A 104 -15.73 -5.05 -2.69
C LEU A 104 -16.75 -5.82 -3.53
N LEU A 105 -17.16 -7.00 -3.06
CA LEU A 105 -18.16 -7.85 -3.72
C LEU A 105 -19.19 -8.31 -2.70
N HIS A 106 -20.46 -8.23 -3.09
CA HIS A 106 -21.57 -8.76 -2.30
C HIS A 106 -22.02 -10.11 -2.90
N LEU A 107 -21.66 -11.18 -2.25
CA LEU A 107 -21.94 -12.56 -2.66
C LEU A 107 -22.98 -13.20 -1.73
N ASP A 108 -23.61 -14.28 -2.19
CA ASP A 108 -24.47 -15.08 -1.32
C ASP A 108 -23.63 -15.69 -0.17
N PRO A 109 -23.92 -15.36 1.11
CA PRO A 109 -23.16 -15.83 2.26
C PRO A 109 -23.08 -17.36 2.34
N SER A 110 -24.08 -18.08 1.80
CA SER A 110 -24.12 -19.54 1.81
C SER A 110 -23.08 -20.16 0.88
N THR A 111 -22.61 -19.41 -0.12
CA THR A 111 -21.61 -19.85 -1.09
C THR A 111 -20.17 -19.59 -0.65
N LEU A 112 -19.96 -18.82 0.41
CA LEU A 112 -18.64 -18.51 0.94
C LEU A 112 -18.07 -19.72 1.69
N VAL A 113 -16.81 -20.06 1.42
CA VAL A 113 -16.15 -21.22 2.00
C VAL A 113 -14.91 -20.85 2.83
N GLY A 114 -14.64 -21.68 3.81
CA GLY A 114 -13.44 -21.58 4.65
C GLY A 114 -13.26 -20.18 5.26
N SER A 115 -12.05 -19.69 5.22
CA SER A 115 -11.66 -18.40 5.80
C SER A 115 -12.31 -17.19 5.13
N THR A 116 -12.91 -17.33 3.94
CA THR A 116 -13.65 -16.25 3.29
C THR A 116 -14.87 -15.88 4.11
N LYS A 117 -15.60 -16.88 4.61
CA LYS A 117 -16.78 -16.68 5.47
C LYS A 117 -16.44 -15.89 6.73
N ASP A 118 -15.30 -16.21 7.36
CA ASP A 118 -14.85 -15.54 8.60
C ASP A 118 -14.39 -14.10 8.39
N ARG A 119 -14.10 -13.74 7.15
CA ARG A 119 -13.60 -12.40 6.77
C ARG A 119 -14.66 -11.51 6.13
N ALA A 120 -15.80 -12.09 5.81
CA ALA A 120 -16.92 -11.38 5.20
C ALA A 120 -17.75 -10.63 6.24
N ALA A 121 -18.39 -9.55 5.82
CA ALA A 121 -19.41 -8.84 6.56
C ALA A 121 -20.71 -8.85 5.73
N GLU A 122 -21.78 -9.48 6.23
CA GLU A 122 -23.08 -9.60 5.55
C GLU A 122 -22.98 -10.12 4.10
N GLY A 123 -22.08 -11.08 3.84
CA GLY A 123 -21.83 -11.59 2.48
C GLY A 123 -20.89 -10.72 1.64
N ILE A 124 -20.47 -9.58 2.14
CA ILE A 124 -19.52 -8.73 1.44
C ILE A 124 -18.10 -9.16 1.78
N VAL A 125 -17.29 -9.34 0.74
CA VAL A 125 -15.87 -9.68 0.81
C VAL A 125 -15.04 -8.59 0.19
N ALA A 126 -13.80 -8.44 0.67
CA ALA A 126 -12.86 -7.45 0.15
C ALA A 126 -11.53 -8.09 -0.22
N TYR A 127 -11.04 -7.74 -1.40
CA TYR A 127 -9.75 -8.22 -1.92
C TYR A 127 -8.92 -7.06 -2.46
N SER A 128 -7.60 -7.19 -2.41
CA SER A 128 -6.72 -6.29 -3.14
C SER A 128 -7.08 -6.26 -4.62
N ALA A 129 -7.18 -5.07 -5.20
CA ALA A 129 -7.37 -4.89 -6.64
C ALA A 129 -6.08 -5.11 -7.45
N ILE A 130 -4.97 -5.49 -6.82
CA ILE A 130 -3.65 -5.59 -7.47
C ILE A 130 -3.25 -7.05 -7.69
N CYS A 131 -3.19 -7.45 -8.96
CA CYS A 131 -2.81 -8.78 -9.40
C CYS A 131 -1.36 -9.11 -8.98
N PRO A 132 -1.11 -10.27 -8.33
CA PRO A 132 0.22 -10.66 -7.89
C PRO A 132 1.14 -11.14 -9.01
N HIS A 133 0.65 -11.33 -10.24
CA HIS A 133 1.48 -11.71 -11.38
C HIS A 133 2.41 -10.57 -11.81
N ALA A 134 1.85 -9.47 -12.29
CA ALA A 134 2.61 -8.33 -12.82
C ALA A 134 2.18 -6.98 -12.23
N GLY A 135 1.37 -7.00 -11.17
CA GLY A 135 0.91 -5.78 -10.52
C GLY A 135 -0.15 -5.01 -11.27
N CYS A 136 -0.79 -5.57 -12.30
CA CYS A 136 -1.92 -4.95 -12.97
C CYS A 136 -3.13 -4.84 -12.03
N GLU A 137 -4.07 -3.96 -12.34
CA GLU A 137 -5.35 -3.92 -11.67
C GLU A 137 -6.25 -5.07 -12.12
N VAL A 138 -6.90 -5.72 -11.18
CA VAL A 138 -7.95 -6.71 -11.43
C VAL A 138 -9.24 -5.93 -11.64
N ASN A 139 -9.70 -5.85 -12.87
CA ASN A 139 -10.80 -4.99 -13.29
C ASN A 139 -11.91 -5.72 -14.08
N GLY A 140 -11.71 -7.00 -14.40
CA GLY A 140 -12.68 -7.83 -15.08
C GLY A 140 -13.62 -8.56 -14.11
N TRP A 141 -14.87 -8.75 -14.54
CA TRP A 141 -15.88 -9.50 -13.83
C TRP A 141 -16.64 -10.42 -14.80
N LEU A 142 -16.49 -11.72 -14.64
CA LEU A 142 -17.20 -12.73 -15.40
C LEU A 142 -18.53 -13.04 -14.67
N ALA A 143 -19.59 -12.30 -15.01
CA ALA A 143 -20.84 -12.26 -14.27
C ALA A 143 -21.51 -13.64 -14.12
N ASP A 144 -21.54 -14.44 -15.19
CA ASP A 144 -22.18 -15.78 -15.21
C ASP A 144 -21.50 -16.75 -14.26
N GLN A 145 -20.20 -16.61 -14.05
CA GLN A 145 -19.38 -17.46 -13.17
C GLN A 145 -19.11 -16.81 -11.81
N GLN A 146 -19.34 -15.50 -11.73
CA GLN A 146 -18.98 -14.65 -10.59
C GLN A 146 -17.48 -14.78 -10.22
N ILE A 147 -16.62 -14.58 -11.21
CA ILE A 147 -15.17 -14.71 -11.14
C ILE A 147 -14.51 -13.36 -11.42
N LEU A 148 -13.49 -13.01 -10.66
CA LEU A 148 -12.66 -11.85 -10.92
C LEU A 148 -11.62 -12.16 -11.99
N GLU A 149 -11.39 -11.23 -12.90
CA GLU A 149 -10.39 -11.36 -13.98
C GLU A 149 -9.40 -10.20 -13.95
N CYS A 150 -8.13 -10.52 -14.15
CA CYS A 150 -7.10 -9.55 -14.47
C CYS A 150 -6.91 -9.49 -15.98
N SER A 151 -7.37 -8.44 -16.63
CA SER A 151 -7.36 -8.30 -18.10
C SER A 151 -5.96 -8.25 -18.74
N CYS A 152 -4.88 -8.01 -17.96
CA CYS A 152 -3.53 -7.97 -18.50
C CYS A 152 -3.07 -9.33 -19.05
N HIS A 153 -3.30 -10.41 -18.32
CA HIS A 153 -2.81 -11.77 -18.67
C HIS A 153 -3.83 -12.85 -18.28
N TYR A 154 -5.09 -12.49 -18.12
CA TYR A 154 -6.22 -13.39 -17.88
C TYR A 154 -6.05 -14.32 -16.66
N SER A 155 -5.48 -13.81 -15.56
CA SER A 155 -5.55 -14.53 -14.30
C SER A 155 -6.95 -14.43 -13.72
N HIS A 156 -7.56 -15.56 -13.38
CA HIS A 156 -8.91 -15.68 -12.83
C HIS A 156 -8.87 -16.04 -11.35
N TYR A 157 -9.77 -15.45 -10.57
CA TYR A 157 -9.81 -15.64 -9.12
C TYR A 157 -11.22 -15.95 -8.64
N ASN A 158 -11.35 -16.97 -7.76
CA ASN A 158 -12.61 -17.33 -7.13
C ASN A 158 -12.82 -16.48 -5.84
N PRO A 159 -13.71 -15.47 -5.86
CA PRO A 159 -13.91 -14.62 -4.68
C PRO A 159 -14.62 -15.34 -3.53
N ARG A 160 -15.26 -16.49 -3.77
CA ARG A 160 -15.91 -17.30 -2.72
C ARG A 160 -14.90 -18.08 -1.88
N GLU A 161 -13.70 -18.31 -2.45
CA GLU A 161 -12.64 -19.11 -1.86
C GLU A 161 -11.35 -18.31 -1.75
N ALA A 162 -11.34 -17.33 -0.87
CA ALA A 162 -10.18 -16.44 -0.58
C ALA A 162 -9.50 -15.85 -1.82
N ALA A 163 -10.26 -15.58 -2.89
CA ALA A 163 -9.76 -15.18 -4.19
C ALA A 163 -8.64 -16.08 -4.71
N ALA A 164 -8.81 -17.41 -4.53
CA ALA A 164 -7.90 -18.43 -5.04
C ALA A 164 -7.77 -18.31 -6.56
N VAL A 165 -6.56 -18.55 -7.06
CA VAL A 165 -6.29 -18.61 -8.50
C VAL A 165 -6.98 -19.83 -9.10
N ILE A 166 -7.80 -19.61 -10.12
CA ILE A 166 -8.46 -20.69 -10.88
C ILE A 166 -7.65 -21.02 -12.13
N ASP A 167 -7.18 -19.95 -12.80
CA ASP A 167 -6.46 -20.04 -14.06
C ASP A 167 -5.56 -18.81 -14.27
N GLY A 168 -4.65 -18.90 -15.23
CA GLY A 168 -3.73 -17.83 -15.60
C GLY A 168 -2.41 -17.82 -14.83
N PRO A 169 -1.52 -16.85 -15.12
CA PRO A 169 -0.14 -16.86 -14.64
C PRO A 169 0.05 -16.36 -13.20
N ALA A 170 -0.99 -15.95 -12.51
CA ALA A 170 -0.87 -15.53 -11.11
C ALA A 170 -0.43 -16.71 -10.23
N THR A 171 0.57 -16.49 -9.38
CA THR A 171 1.16 -17.55 -8.54
C THR A 171 0.51 -17.66 -7.15
N ARG A 172 -0.40 -16.78 -6.79
CA ARG A 172 -1.09 -16.75 -5.49
C ARG A 172 -2.40 -15.98 -5.55
N SER A 173 -3.26 -16.23 -4.55
CA SER A 173 -4.52 -15.52 -4.33
C SER A 173 -4.33 -14.00 -4.18
N LEU A 174 -5.39 -13.25 -4.44
CA LEU A 174 -5.44 -11.85 -4.04
C LEU A 174 -5.45 -11.76 -2.50
N ALA A 175 -4.73 -10.78 -1.95
CA ALA A 175 -4.76 -10.56 -0.51
C ALA A 175 -6.18 -10.14 -0.08
N ALA A 176 -6.77 -10.86 0.87
CA ALA A 176 -8.06 -10.50 1.44
C ALA A 176 -7.90 -9.42 2.51
N LEU A 177 -8.88 -8.53 2.59
CA LEU A 177 -8.99 -7.51 3.63
C LEU A 177 -10.23 -7.83 4.48
N PRO A 178 -10.08 -8.38 5.70
CA PRO A 178 -11.21 -8.74 6.54
C PRO A 178 -12.10 -7.55 6.87
N LEU A 179 -13.42 -7.75 6.80
CA LEU A 179 -14.43 -6.71 6.97
C LEU A 179 -15.20 -6.86 8.29
N LYS A 180 -15.77 -5.74 8.74
CA LYS A 180 -16.80 -5.65 9.77
C LYS A 180 -17.79 -4.54 9.42
N ILE A 181 -18.95 -4.53 10.06
CA ILE A 181 -19.88 -3.40 9.99
C ILE A 181 -19.71 -2.57 11.27
N VAL A 182 -19.55 -1.28 11.11
CA VAL A 182 -19.48 -0.30 12.21
C VAL A 182 -20.43 0.85 11.90
N GLU A 183 -21.42 1.07 12.74
CA GLU A 183 -22.44 2.11 12.54
C GLU A 183 -23.11 2.08 11.15
N GLY A 184 -23.38 0.85 10.65
CA GLY A 184 -23.99 0.65 9.33
C GLY A 184 -23.05 0.78 8.13
N LYS A 185 -21.77 1.09 8.36
CA LYS A 185 -20.77 1.27 7.31
C LYS A 185 -19.83 0.06 7.21
N LEU A 186 -19.37 -0.21 5.99
CA LEU A 186 -18.31 -1.18 5.76
C LEU A 186 -16.98 -0.66 6.31
N ALA A 187 -16.33 -1.45 7.13
CA ALA A 187 -15.05 -1.08 7.75
C ALA A 187 -14.05 -2.24 7.73
N VAL A 188 -12.78 -1.89 7.75
CA VAL A 188 -11.67 -2.84 7.88
C VAL A 188 -11.68 -3.44 9.29
N ALA A 189 -11.70 -4.78 9.39
CA ALA A 189 -11.62 -5.50 10.65
C ALA A 189 -10.18 -5.85 11.05
N LYS A 190 -9.32 -6.14 10.06
CA LYS A 190 -7.91 -6.53 10.25
C LYS A 190 -7.11 -6.12 9.01
N PRO A 191 -5.77 -5.99 9.10
CA PRO A 191 -4.92 -5.77 7.94
C PRO A 191 -5.08 -6.86 6.87
N PHE A 192 -4.56 -6.59 5.66
CA PHE A 192 -4.51 -7.59 4.59
C PHE A 192 -3.91 -8.91 5.07
N THR A 193 -4.54 -10.02 4.68
CA THR A 193 -4.13 -11.38 5.07
C THR A 193 -2.83 -11.86 4.42
N GLY A 194 -2.28 -11.06 3.50
CA GLY A 194 -1.08 -11.39 2.77
C GLY A 194 -0.51 -10.19 2.03
N ARG A 195 0.54 -10.44 1.29
CA ARG A 195 1.20 -9.40 0.51
C ARG A 195 0.35 -8.97 -0.67
N VAL A 196 0.20 -7.67 -0.87
CA VAL A 196 -0.47 -7.04 -2.01
C VAL A 196 0.52 -6.84 -3.16
N GLY A 197 0.09 -7.14 -4.39
CA GLY A 197 0.89 -6.92 -5.61
C GLY A 197 2.07 -7.88 -5.77
N ILE A 198 3.01 -7.51 -6.62
CA ILE A 198 4.18 -8.35 -6.95
C ILE A 198 5.14 -8.54 -5.76
N VAL A 199 5.91 -9.61 -5.81
CA VAL A 199 7.11 -9.78 -4.96
C VAL A 199 8.28 -9.15 -5.71
N PRO A 200 8.99 -8.16 -5.16
CA PRO A 200 10.26 -7.73 -5.75
C PRO A 200 11.21 -8.94 -5.79
N THR A 201 11.76 -9.20 -6.93
CA THR A 201 12.85 -10.17 -7.15
C THR A 201 14.16 -9.56 -6.71
#